data_9538e06beb0fd2b875ff685008b44656
#
_entry.id   9538e06beb0fd2b875ff685008b44656
#
_cell.length_a   1.000
_cell.length_b   1.000
_cell.length_c   1.000
_cell.angle_alpha   90.00
_cell.angle_beta   90.00
_cell.angle_gamma   90.00
#
_symmetry.space_group_name_H-M   'P 1'
#
loop_
_entity.id
_entity.type
_entity.pdbx_description
1 polymer ?
#
loop_
_entity_poly.entity_id
_entity_poly.type
_entity_poly.pdbx_seq_one_letter_code
_entity_poly.pdbx_strand_id
1 'polypeptide(L)'
;MLNYALLMVLHLIGDFYLQSDKVARCKNARVGEKCNSCTECKKGSYLNVKYVLIHSLIYVIPFLLLVLITDVKTLALVILILAVSHAIVDAIACWANKKTKVTVVFLIDQAIHSVVLYLIFRYAGLNGIPDAYAAAVKVAFVVLLLMAPCSILVNKLMEDTFPESVSLGLFDVGSIIGILERVLVVVFAYLGELAAIAIIITVKTWARTADLQDKEFRNRYLLGTLASLVSAVLVFMLYKLI
;
A
#
# COMPACT_ATOMS: atom_id res chain seq x y z
N MET A 1 -3.86 21.10 -4.13
CA MET A 1 -3.82 19.82 -3.38
C MET A 1 -4.66 18.73 -4.04
N LEU A 2 -5.84 19.03 -4.62
CA LEU A 2 -6.72 18.01 -5.23
C LEU A 2 -6.03 17.19 -6.35
N ASN A 3 -5.27 17.84 -7.25
CA ASN A 3 -4.50 17.12 -8.29
C ASN A 3 -3.47 16.18 -7.69
N TYR A 4 -2.83 16.55 -6.57
CA TYR A 4 -1.90 15.66 -5.87
C TYR A 4 -2.63 14.44 -5.29
N ALA A 5 -3.80 14.65 -4.69
CA ALA A 5 -4.64 13.54 -4.21
C ALA A 5 -5.05 12.60 -5.36
N LEU A 6 -5.39 13.14 -6.54
CA LEU A 6 -5.65 12.31 -7.73
C LEU A 6 -4.42 11.51 -8.14
N LEU A 7 -3.23 12.13 -8.21
CA LEU A 7 -1.99 11.42 -8.53
C LEU A 7 -1.73 10.28 -7.54
N MET A 8 -1.98 10.52 -6.25
CA MET A 8 -1.87 9.46 -5.22
C MET A 8 -2.89 8.34 -5.42
N VAL A 9 -4.14 8.66 -5.78
CA VAL A 9 -5.17 7.65 -6.12
C VAL A 9 -4.70 6.78 -7.30
N LEU A 10 -4.20 7.40 -8.37
CA LEU A 10 -3.71 6.67 -9.55
C LEU A 10 -2.48 5.81 -9.21
N HIS A 11 -1.58 6.34 -8.37
CA HIS A 11 -0.44 5.58 -7.85
C HIS A 11 -0.89 4.35 -7.06
N LEU A 12 -1.80 4.52 -6.09
CA LEU A 12 -2.29 3.40 -5.30
C LEU A 12 -2.92 2.32 -6.20
N ILE A 13 -3.72 2.71 -7.18
CA ILE A 13 -4.32 1.76 -8.14
C ILE A 13 -3.23 1.02 -8.91
N GLY A 14 -2.25 1.71 -9.46
CA GLY A 14 -1.18 1.12 -10.27
C GLY A 14 -0.26 0.20 -9.47
N ASP A 15 0.15 0.62 -8.28
CA ASP A 15 1.13 -0.09 -7.46
C ASP A 15 0.54 -1.27 -6.69
N PHE A 16 -0.70 -1.14 -6.17
CA PHE A 16 -1.27 -2.13 -5.27
C PHE A 16 -2.42 -2.95 -5.87
N TYR A 17 -3.23 -2.39 -6.77
CA TYR A 17 -4.45 -3.06 -7.22
C TYR A 17 -4.33 -3.68 -8.61
N LEU A 18 -3.49 -3.15 -9.49
CA LEU A 18 -3.22 -3.72 -10.80
C LEU A 18 -2.08 -4.74 -10.79
N GLN A 19 -1.29 -4.79 -9.72
CA GLN A 19 -0.23 -5.77 -9.57
C GLN A 19 -0.81 -7.16 -9.25
N SER A 20 -0.55 -8.16 -10.11
CA SER A 20 -0.93 -9.53 -9.80
C SER A 20 -0.02 -10.16 -8.73
N ASP A 21 -0.55 -11.11 -7.95
CA ASP A 21 0.23 -11.85 -6.94
C ASP A 21 1.49 -12.49 -7.49
N LYS A 22 1.44 -12.97 -8.75
CA LYS A 22 2.60 -13.54 -9.42
C LYS A 22 3.70 -12.50 -9.61
N VAL A 23 3.36 -11.32 -10.12
CA VAL A 23 4.31 -10.22 -10.32
C VAL A 23 4.89 -9.77 -8.98
N ALA A 24 4.04 -9.57 -7.96
CA ALA A 24 4.47 -9.17 -6.62
C ALA A 24 5.47 -10.18 -6.02
N ARG A 25 5.16 -11.47 -6.08
CA ARG A 25 6.05 -12.54 -5.55
C ARG A 25 7.34 -12.66 -6.34
N CYS A 26 7.27 -12.68 -7.66
CA CYS A 26 8.46 -12.85 -8.50
C CYS A 26 9.38 -11.60 -8.48
N LYS A 27 8.83 -10.39 -8.33
CA LYS A 27 9.59 -9.15 -8.11
C LYS A 27 10.37 -9.20 -6.79
N ASN A 28 9.72 -9.66 -5.70
CA ASN A 28 10.25 -9.62 -4.33
C ASN A 28 10.85 -10.94 -3.84
N ALA A 29 10.93 -11.98 -4.69
CA ALA A 29 11.39 -13.31 -4.27
C ALA A 29 12.77 -13.26 -3.61
N ARG A 30 12.86 -13.77 -2.38
CA ARG A 30 14.12 -13.95 -1.65
C ARG A 30 14.84 -15.17 -2.17
N VAL A 31 16.18 -15.16 -2.09
CA VAL A 31 17.01 -16.34 -2.42
C VAL A 31 16.68 -17.45 -1.43
N GLY A 32 16.33 -18.61 -1.96
CA GLY A 32 15.97 -19.79 -1.14
C GLY A 32 14.47 -19.98 -0.90
N GLU A 33 13.62 -18.98 -1.13
CA GLU A 33 12.18 -19.18 -1.12
C GLU A 33 11.75 -19.98 -2.35
N LYS A 34 10.96 -21.06 -2.11
CA LYS A 34 10.37 -21.85 -3.19
C LYS A 34 9.24 -21.07 -3.84
N CYS A 35 9.60 -20.20 -4.77
CA CYS A 35 8.59 -19.61 -5.66
C CYS A 35 8.19 -20.67 -6.69
N ASN A 36 7.07 -21.33 -6.46
CA ASN A 36 6.52 -22.30 -7.43
C ASN A 36 5.95 -21.64 -8.69
N SER A 37 5.88 -20.30 -8.69
CA SER A 37 5.19 -19.52 -9.71
C SER A 37 6.09 -19.03 -10.86
N CYS A 38 7.44 -19.08 -10.70
CA CYS A 38 8.35 -18.69 -11.77
C CYS A 38 9.63 -19.53 -11.77
N THR A 39 10.09 -19.90 -12.97
CA THR A 39 11.34 -20.65 -13.16
C THR A 39 12.59 -19.83 -12.83
N GLU A 40 12.49 -18.50 -12.89
CA GLU A 40 13.58 -17.56 -12.67
C GLU A 40 13.89 -17.37 -11.18
N CYS A 41 12.89 -17.46 -10.30
CA CYS A 41 13.11 -17.46 -8.84
C CYS A 41 13.94 -18.67 -8.39
N LYS A 42 13.84 -19.79 -9.10
CA LYS A 42 14.63 -21.01 -8.83
C LYS A 42 16.13 -20.82 -9.10
N LYS A 43 16.51 -19.82 -9.93
CA LYS A 43 17.91 -19.54 -10.29
C LYS A 43 18.65 -18.66 -9.28
N GLY A 44 18.01 -18.26 -8.19
CA GLY A 44 18.66 -17.46 -7.15
C GLY A 44 18.97 -16.02 -7.55
N SER A 45 18.35 -15.48 -8.61
CA SER A 45 18.50 -14.07 -8.99
C SER A 45 17.93 -13.15 -7.91
N TYR A 46 18.72 -12.16 -7.50
CA TYR A 46 18.33 -11.20 -6.46
C TYR A 46 17.34 -10.13 -6.97
N LEU A 47 17.37 -9.86 -8.26
CA LEU A 47 16.50 -8.90 -8.91
C LEU A 47 15.92 -9.52 -10.17
N ASN A 48 14.62 -9.65 -10.23
CA ASN A 48 13.97 -10.08 -11.45
C ASN A 48 13.60 -8.88 -12.30
N VAL A 49 14.51 -8.38 -13.08
CA VAL A 49 14.37 -7.20 -13.94
C VAL A 49 13.11 -7.27 -14.79
N LYS A 50 12.80 -8.44 -15.35
CA LYS A 50 11.60 -8.64 -16.16
C LYS A 50 10.32 -8.29 -15.40
N TYR A 51 10.18 -8.75 -14.15
CA TYR A 51 8.97 -8.50 -13.37
C TYR A 51 8.92 -7.08 -12.82
N VAL A 52 10.07 -6.44 -12.56
CA VAL A 52 10.14 -5.01 -12.23
C VAL A 52 9.66 -4.18 -13.43
N LEU A 53 10.14 -4.47 -14.65
CA LEU A 53 9.71 -3.75 -15.85
C LEU A 53 8.23 -3.98 -16.17
N ILE A 54 7.74 -5.22 -16.09
CA ILE A 54 6.32 -5.52 -16.28
C ILE A 54 5.46 -4.72 -15.27
N HIS A 55 5.86 -4.72 -14.00
CA HIS A 55 5.15 -3.96 -12.97
C HIS A 55 5.14 -2.46 -13.28
N SER A 56 6.28 -1.88 -13.64
CA SER A 56 6.38 -0.45 -13.97
C SER A 56 5.54 -0.06 -15.19
N LEU A 57 5.39 -0.95 -16.17
CA LEU A 57 4.49 -0.72 -17.30
C LEU A 57 3.00 -0.81 -16.90
N ILE A 58 2.64 -1.74 -16.01
CA ILE A 58 1.28 -1.84 -15.48
C ILE A 58 0.98 -0.63 -14.59
N TYR A 59 1.94 -0.20 -13.79
CA TYR A 59 1.84 0.93 -12.87
C TYR A 59 1.39 2.23 -13.56
N VAL A 60 1.87 2.51 -14.76
CA VAL A 60 1.53 3.76 -15.47
C VAL A 60 0.16 3.76 -16.13
N ILE A 61 -0.52 2.61 -16.24
CA ILE A 61 -1.83 2.51 -16.92
C ILE A 61 -2.87 3.48 -16.32
N PRO A 62 -3.08 3.58 -14.99
CA PRO A 62 -4.05 4.52 -14.44
C PRO A 62 -3.74 5.98 -14.78
N PHE A 63 -2.46 6.33 -14.92
CA PHE A 63 -2.03 7.69 -15.22
C PHE A 63 -2.38 8.14 -16.65
N LEU A 64 -2.78 7.24 -17.55
CA LEU A 64 -3.33 7.61 -18.85
C LEU A 64 -4.60 8.48 -18.72
N LEU A 65 -5.33 8.38 -17.59
CA LEU A 65 -6.47 9.23 -17.29
C LEU A 65 -6.09 10.72 -17.19
N LEU A 66 -4.81 11.06 -16.98
CA LEU A 66 -4.34 12.44 -16.98
C LEU A 66 -4.50 13.13 -18.34
N VAL A 67 -4.77 12.38 -19.42
CA VAL A 67 -5.13 12.96 -20.74
C VAL A 67 -6.32 13.90 -20.65
N LEU A 68 -7.18 13.72 -19.65
CA LEU A 68 -8.36 14.58 -19.42
C LEU A 68 -8.00 15.96 -18.85
N ILE A 69 -6.80 16.12 -18.29
CA ILE A 69 -6.37 17.34 -17.59
C ILE A 69 -4.99 17.85 -18.03
N THR A 70 -4.41 17.27 -19.09
CA THR A 70 -3.12 17.76 -19.63
C THR A 70 -3.01 17.47 -21.12
N ASP A 71 -2.08 18.14 -21.80
CA ASP A 71 -1.78 17.89 -23.21
C ASP A 71 -0.96 16.60 -23.40
N VAL A 72 -0.97 16.06 -24.62
CA VAL A 72 -0.34 14.77 -24.94
C VAL A 72 1.17 14.77 -24.74
N LYS A 73 1.86 15.91 -24.95
CA LYS A 73 3.32 15.98 -24.77
C LYS A 73 3.69 15.91 -23.27
N THR A 74 2.98 16.70 -22.46
CA THR A 74 3.13 16.66 -21.00
C THR A 74 2.76 15.29 -20.46
N LEU A 75 1.67 14.67 -20.92
CA LEU A 75 1.30 13.31 -20.54
C LEU A 75 2.41 12.31 -20.84
N ALA A 76 2.95 12.34 -22.07
CA ALA A 76 4.03 11.42 -22.47
C ALA A 76 5.27 11.56 -21.59
N LEU A 77 5.65 12.81 -21.24
CA LEU A 77 6.76 13.08 -20.34
C LEU A 77 6.48 12.56 -18.92
N VAL A 78 5.29 12.81 -18.38
CA VAL A 78 4.88 12.33 -17.05
C VAL A 78 4.90 10.80 -16.99
N ILE A 79 4.33 10.11 -18.00
CA ILE A 79 4.34 8.65 -18.08
C ILE A 79 5.78 8.11 -18.13
N LEU A 80 6.67 8.72 -18.92
CA LEU A 80 8.07 8.32 -19.00
C LEU A 80 8.78 8.47 -17.65
N ILE A 81 8.63 9.63 -16.99
CA ILE A 81 9.21 9.90 -15.67
C ILE A 81 8.71 8.88 -14.66
N LEU A 82 7.39 8.63 -14.62
CA LEU A 82 6.78 7.67 -13.72
C LEU A 82 7.27 6.25 -13.95
N ALA A 83 7.30 5.79 -15.21
CA ALA A 83 7.76 4.43 -15.52
C ALA A 83 9.22 4.22 -15.12
N VAL A 84 10.10 5.17 -15.45
CA VAL A 84 11.54 5.06 -15.16
C VAL A 84 11.81 5.18 -13.65
N SER A 85 11.25 6.19 -13.00
CA SER A 85 11.46 6.39 -11.55
C SER A 85 10.90 5.21 -10.74
N HIS A 86 9.70 4.70 -11.10
CA HIS A 86 9.10 3.55 -10.44
C HIS A 86 9.97 2.29 -10.60
N ALA A 87 10.46 2.01 -11.81
CA ALA A 87 11.35 0.87 -12.05
C ALA A 87 12.64 0.96 -11.22
N ILE A 88 13.24 2.15 -11.10
CA ILE A 88 14.47 2.35 -10.34
C ILE A 88 14.23 2.17 -8.84
N VAL A 89 13.19 2.79 -8.30
CA VAL A 89 12.85 2.71 -6.88
C VAL A 89 12.52 1.27 -6.49
N ASP A 90 11.70 0.58 -7.26
CA ASP A 90 11.38 -0.84 -7.08
C ASP A 90 12.61 -1.74 -7.12
N ALA A 91 13.52 -1.50 -8.06
CA ALA A 91 14.78 -2.26 -8.15
C ALA A 91 15.64 -2.08 -6.89
N ILE A 92 15.75 -0.84 -6.39
CA ILE A 92 16.46 -0.53 -5.15
C ILE A 92 15.76 -1.18 -3.95
N ALA A 93 14.43 -1.10 -3.86
CA ALA A 93 13.65 -1.71 -2.80
C ALA A 93 13.81 -3.24 -2.78
N CYS A 94 13.77 -3.90 -3.94
CA CYS A 94 14.01 -5.35 -4.05
C CYS A 94 15.42 -5.74 -3.57
N TRP A 95 16.43 -4.91 -3.82
CA TRP A 95 17.79 -5.15 -3.32
C TRP A 95 17.87 -4.90 -1.81
N ALA A 96 17.29 -3.80 -1.31
CA ALA A 96 17.32 -3.40 0.10
C ALA A 96 16.56 -4.37 1.01
N ASN A 97 15.44 -4.95 0.56
CA ASN A 97 14.65 -5.94 1.30
C ASN A 97 15.45 -7.17 1.77
N LYS A 98 16.60 -7.42 1.19
CA LYS A 98 17.48 -8.55 1.55
C LYS A 98 18.46 -8.20 2.66
N LYS A 99 18.64 -6.92 2.93
CA LYS A 99 19.68 -6.41 3.84
C LYS A 99 19.09 -5.76 5.09
N THR A 100 17.83 -5.34 5.04
CA THR A 100 17.17 -4.59 6.11
C THR A 100 15.76 -5.09 6.36
N LYS A 101 15.09 -4.49 7.35
CA LYS A 101 13.69 -4.79 7.67
C LYS A 101 12.77 -4.40 6.50
N VAL A 102 11.91 -5.33 6.10
CA VAL A 102 11.01 -5.13 4.94
C VAL A 102 10.01 -4.00 5.16
N THR A 103 9.60 -3.75 6.42
CA THR A 103 8.74 -2.62 6.79
C THR A 103 9.40 -1.29 6.49
N VAL A 104 10.67 -1.13 6.88
CA VAL A 104 11.43 0.12 6.67
C VAL A 104 11.63 0.37 5.17
N VAL A 105 11.99 -0.65 4.42
CA VAL A 105 12.14 -0.53 2.96
C VAL A 105 10.82 -0.11 2.32
N PHE A 106 9.70 -0.71 2.71
CA PHE A 106 8.39 -0.37 2.20
C PHE A 106 8.00 1.09 2.48
N LEU A 107 8.25 1.58 3.70
CA LEU A 107 7.94 2.96 4.05
C LEU A 107 8.79 3.97 3.27
N ILE A 108 10.08 3.69 3.10
CA ILE A 108 10.99 4.54 2.31
C ILE A 108 10.58 4.52 0.83
N ASP A 109 10.27 3.36 0.28
CA ASP A 109 9.79 3.16 -1.08
C ASP A 109 8.55 4.03 -1.36
N GLN A 110 7.53 3.92 -0.51
CA GLN A 110 6.30 4.72 -0.65
C GLN A 110 6.54 6.23 -0.45
N ALA A 111 7.46 6.61 0.44
CA ALA A 111 7.84 8.01 0.62
C ALA A 111 8.51 8.58 -0.64
N ILE A 112 9.43 7.84 -1.29
CA ILE A 112 10.08 8.26 -2.53
C ILE A 112 9.06 8.43 -3.65
N HIS A 113 8.13 7.46 -3.84
CA HIS A 113 7.05 7.59 -4.82
C HIS A 113 6.18 8.82 -4.56
N SER A 114 5.82 9.08 -3.29
CA SER A 114 5.05 10.28 -2.92
C SER A 114 5.79 11.58 -3.26
N VAL A 115 7.11 11.62 -3.07
CA VAL A 115 7.94 12.79 -3.45
C VAL A 115 7.97 12.98 -4.97
N VAL A 116 8.16 11.91 -5.74
CA VAL A 116 8.12 11.98 -7.21
C VAL A 116 6.76 12.52 -7.70
N LEU A 117 5.66 12.01 -7.16
CA LEU A 117 4.32 12.49 -7.50
C LEU A 117 4.11 13.96 -7.10
N TYR A 118 4.66 14.38 -5.97
CA TYR A 118 4.62 15.78 -5.56
C TYR A 118 5.39 16.70 -6.51
N LEU A 119 6.56 16.26 -6.98
CA LEU A 119 7.34 17.00 -7.99
C LEU A 119 6.58 17.11 -9.32
N ILE A 120 5.94 16.03 -9.77
CA ILE A 120 5.06 16.05 -10.95
C ILE A 120 3.91 17.04 -10.73
N PHE A 121 3.22 16.97 -9.58
CA PHE A 121 2.16 17.93 -9.23
C PHE A 121 2.64 19.37 -9.30
N ARG A 122 3.85 19.66 -8.84
CA ARG A 122 4.40 21.04 -8.79
C ARG A 122 4.86 21.56 -10.14
N TYR A 123 5.38 20.70 -11.02
CA TYR A 123 6.11 21.15 -12.21
C TYR A 123 5.52 20.71 -13.55
N ALA A 124 4.58 19.75 -13.59
CA ALA A 124 4.02 19.27 -14.85
C ALA A 124 2.90 20.16 -15.44
N GLY A 125 2.47 21.22 -14.75
CA GLY A 125 1.44 22.12 -15.27
C GLY A 125 0.08 21.48 -15.50
N LEU A 126 -0.33 20.52 -14.65
CA LEU A 126 -1.62 19.84 -14.76
C LEU A 126 -2.78 20.82 -14.51
N ASN A 127 -3.77 20.83 -15.39
CA ASN A 127 -4.99 21.60 -15.21
C ASN A 127 -5.74 21.15 -13.95
N GLY A 128 -6.45 22.08 -13.31
CA GLY A 128 -7.24 21.78 -12.12
C GLY A 128 -8.38 20.82 -12.41
N ILE A 129 -8.64 19.89 -11.48
CA ILE A 129 -9.82 19.05 -11.49
C ILE A 129 -11.00 19.89 -10.98
N PRO A 130 -12.21 19.80 -11.60
CA PRO A 130 -13.39 20.48 -11.08
C PRO A 130 -13.69 20.09 -9.63
N ASP A 131 -14.05 21.07 -8.80
CA ASP A 131 -14.34 20.87 -7.37
C ASP A 131 -15.46 19.84 -7.11
N ALA A 132 -16.36 19.67 -8.09
CA ALA A 132 -17.38 18.62 -8.02
C ALA A 132 -16.82 17.20 -7.78
N TYR A 133 -15.58 16.93 -8.17
CA TYR A 133 -14.92 15.64 -7.96
C TYR A 133 -14.08 15.57 -6.68
N ALA A 134 -13.93 16.67 -5.94
CA ALA A 134 -13.05 16.74 -4.78
C ALA A 134 -13.40 15.69 -3.72
N ALA A 135 -14.70 15.56 -3.37
CA ALA A 135 -15.16 14.59 -2.38
C ALA A 135 -14.88 13.15 -2.85
N ALA A 136 -15.16 12.84 -4.12
CA ALA A 136 -14.93 11.50 -4.67
C ALA A 136 -13.43 11.12 -4.66
N VAL A 137 -12.55 12.04 -5.05
CA VAL A 137 -11.09 11.80 -5.04
C VAL A 137 -10.58 11.60 -3.61
N LYS A 138 -11.03 12.40 -2.63
CA LYS A 138 -10.65 12.25 -1.23
C LYS A 138 -11.11 10.93 -0.65
N VAL A 139 -12.36 10.54 -0.89
CA VAL A 139 -12.92 9.26 -0.42
C VAL A 139 -12.19 8.09 -1.08
N ALA A 140 -11.97 8.16 -2.40
CA ALA A 140 -11.22 7.12 -3.12
C ALA A 140 -9.80 6.96 -2.54
N PHE A 141 -9.09 8.06 -2.29
CA PHE A 141 -7.76 8.03 -1.68
C PHE A 141 -7.77 7.31 -0.32
N VAL A 142 -8.70 7.68 0.57
CA VAL A 142 -8.81 7.08 1.90
C VAL A 142 -9.13 5.60 1.82
N VAL A 143 -10.14 5.22 1.02
CA VAL A 143 -10.57 3.83 0.89
C VAL A 143 -9.44 2.96 0.33
N LEU A 144 -8.80 3.39 -0.76
CA LEU A 144 -7.70 2.66 -1.36
C LEU A 144 -6.52 2.51 -0.39
N LEU A 145 -6.19 3.55 0.38
CA LEU A 145 -5.10 3.51 1.33
C LEU A 145 -5.39 2.55 2.51
N LEU A 146 -6.62 2.55 3.02
CA LEU A 146 -7.04 1.66 4.11
C LEU A 146 -7.03 0.17 3.72
N MET A 147 -7.29 -0.13 2.46
CA MET A 147 -7.39 -1.53 1.99
C MET A 147 -5.98 -2.14 1.83
N ALA A 148 -5.37 -2.06 0.65
CA ALA A 148 -4.15 -2.77 0.31
C ALA A 148 -2.90 -2.21 1.02
N PRO A 149 -2.56 -0.91 0.95
CA PRO A 149 -1.33 -0.38 1.55
C PRO A 149 -1.22 -0.62 3.05
N CYS A 150 -2.31 -0.35 3.80
CA CYS A 150 -2.32 -0.59 5.25
C CYS A 150 -2.23 -2.09 5.59
N SER A 151 -2.87 -2.97 4.80
CA SER A 151 -2.76 -4.42 5.01
C SER A 151 -1.33 -4.91 4.75
N ILE A 152 -0.70 -4.43 3.67
CA ILE A 152 0.69 -4.77 3.34
C ILE A 152 1.65 -4.26 4.42
N LEU A 153 1.44 -3.04 4.92
CA LEU A 153 2.25 -2.48 6.01
C LEU A 153 2.19 -3.35 7.26
N VAL A 154 0.98 -3.73 7.69
CA VAL A 154 0.80 -4.60 8.86
C VAL A 154 1.46 -5.97 8.64
N ASN A 155 1.27 -6.57 7.46
CA ASN A 155 1.87 -7.86 7.11
C ASN A 155 3.42 -7.81 7.12
N LYS A 156 4.02 -6.74 6.57
CA LYS A 156 5.48 -6.53 6.60
C LYS A 156 6.01 -6.33 8.01
N LEU A 157 5.27 -5.62 8.86
CA LEU A 157 5.62 -5.48 10.28
C LEU A 157 5.57 -6.82 11.02
N MET A 158 4.56 -7.64 10.71
CA MET A 158 4.46 -9.01 11.25
C MET A 158 5.60 -9.89 10.76
N GLU A 159 5.97 -9.82 9.47
CA GLU A 159 7.09 -10.55 8.88
C GLU A 159 8.43 -10.19 9.56
N ASP A 160 8.67 -8.89 9.83
CA ASP A 160 9.89 -8.44 10.52
C ASP A 160 9.96 -8.86 11.99
N THR A 161 8.81 -9.06 12.65
CA THR A 161 8.74 -9.36 14.08
C THR A 161 8.57 -10.84 14.35
N PHE A 162 7.82 -11.55 13.49
CA PHE A 162 7.50 -12.97 13.59
C PHE A 162 7.73 -13.67 12.24
N PRO A 163 8.97 -13.97 11.87
CA PRO A 163 9.32 -14.49 10.53
C PRO A 163 8.63 -15.82 10.18
N GLU A 164 8.25 -16.62 11.18
CA GLU A 164 7.57 -17.90 11.00
C GLU A 164 6.08 -17.78 10.64
N SER A 165 5.50 -16.58 10.79
CA SER A 165 4.06 -16.32 10.61
C SER A 165 3.75 -15.60 9.30
N VAL A 166 4.29 -16.04 8.19
CA VAL A 166 4.05 -15.39 6.89
C VAL A 166 2.58 -15.51 6.49
N SER A 167 1.89 -14.38 6.40
CA SER A 167 0.51 -14.33 5.92
C SER A 167 0.46 -14.54 4.41
N LEU A 168 -0.53 -15.31 3.96
CA LEU A 168 -0.57 -15.88 2.61
C LEU A 168 -1.22 -15.02 1.54
N GLY A 169 -1.79 -13.85 1.86
CA GLY A 169 -2.42 -13.01 0.84
C GLY A 169 -3.12 -11.77 1.37
N LEU A 170 -3.34 -10.81 0.47
CA LEU A 170 -4.08 -9.57 0.73
C LEU A 170 -5.56 -9.81 1.12
N PHE A 171 -6.10 -10.95 0.74
CA PHE A 171 -7.51 -11.30 0.91
C PHE A 171 -7.71 -12.58 1.76
N ASP A 172 -6.77 -12.90 2.64
CA ASP A 172 -7.05 -13.88 3.69
C ASP A 172 -8.09 -13.32 4.69
N VAL A 173 -8.71 -14.19 5.45
CA VAL A 173 -9.79 -13.81 6.40
C VAL A 173 -9.29 -12.76 7.40
N GLY A 174 -8.05 -12.86 7.86
CA GLY A 174 -7.46 -11.91 8.79
C GLY A 174 -7.30 -10.52 8.19
N SER A 175 -6.83 -10.45 6.94
CA SER A 175 -6.70 -9.19 6.19
C SER A 175 -8.04 -8.53 5.92
N ILE A 176 -9.07 -9.32 5.56
CA ILE A 176 -10.45 -8.81 5.35
C ILE A 176 -11.00 -8.24 6.66
N ILE A 177 -10.89 -8.95 7.77
CA ILE A 177 -11.30 -8.45 9.09
C ILE A 177 -10.58 -7.14 9.42
N GLY A 178 -9.26 -7.08 9.19
CA GLY A 178 -8.47 -5.88 9.42
C GLY A 178 -8.89 -4.69 8.54
N ILE A 179 -9.27 -4.93 7.28
CA ILE A 179 -9.82 -3.88 6.39
C ILE A 179 -11.14 -3.34 6.94
N LEU A 180 -12.07 -4.23 7.28
CA LEU A 180 -13.38 -3.84 7.83
C LEU A 180 -13.23 -3.04 9.13
N GLU A 181 -12.34 -3.46 10.02
CA GLU A 181 -12.05 -2.73 11.25
C GLU A 181 -11.50 -1.33 10.99
N ARG A 182 -10.53 -1.19 10.08
CA ARG A 182 -9.97 0.13 9.70
C ARG A 182 -11.02 1.05 9.11
N VAL A 183 -11.89 0.52 8.25
CA VAL A 183 -13.01 1.30 7.68
C VAL A 183 -13.94 1.78 8.79
N LEU A 184 -14.35 0.90 9.71
CA LEU A 184 -15.20 1.27 10.84
C LEU A 184 -14.54 2.32 11.75
N VAL A 185 -13.24 2.17 12.05
CA VAL A 185 -12.48 3.14 12.84
C VAL A 185 -12.51 4.53 12.19
N VAL A 186 -12.27 4.62 10.87
CA VAL A 186 -12.30 5.90 10.15
C VAL A 186 -13.71 6.48 10.10
N VAL A 187 -14.75 5.67 9.88
CA VAL A 187 -16.14 6.11 9.88
C VAL A 187 -16.53 6.67 11.25
N PHE A 188 -16.25 5.95 12.34
CA PHE A 188 -16.58 6.44 13.69
C PHE A 188 -15.76 7.64 14.12
N ALA A 189 -14.47 7.70 13.70
CA ALA A 189 -13.65 8.89 13.92
C ALA A 189 -14.20 10.12 13.17
N TYR A 190 -14.72 9.91 11.95
CA TYR A 190 -15.38 10.97 11.18
C TYR A 190 -16.67 11.47 11.83
N LEU A 191 -17.48 10.55 12.38
CA LEU A 191 -18.72 10.86 13.11
C LEU A 191 -18.48 11.42 14.53
N GLY A 192 -17.23 11.38 15.04
CA GLY A 192 -16.90 11.79 16.40
C GLY A 192 -17.22 10.74 17.48
N GLU A 193 -17.59 9.53 17.07
CA GLU A 193 -18.05 8.44 17.97
C GLU A 193 -16.86 7.58 18.44
N LEU A 194 -15.95 8.16 19.22
CA LEU A 194 -14.75 7.48 19.71
C LEU A 194 -15.04 6.29 20.61
N ALA A 195 -16.16 6.33 21.37
CA ALA A 195 -16.59 5.20 22.20
C ALA A 195 -16.90 3.94 21.38
N ALA A 196 -17.46 4.10 20.18
CA ALA A 196 -17.75 2.97 19.28
C ALA A 196 -16.46 2.24 18.85
N ILE A 197 -15.36 2.96 18.67
CA ILE A 197 -14.04 2.36 18.35
C ILE A 197 -13.58 1.46 19.50
N ALA A 198 -13.71 1.94 20.76
CA ALA A 198 -13.35 1.15 21.94
C ALA A 198 -14.22 -0.12 22.06
N ILE A 199 -15.50 -0.04 21.75
CA ILE A 199 -16.42 -1.21 21.74
C ILE A 199 -15.95 -2.25 20.70
N ILE A 200 -15.62 -1.83 19.47
CA ILE A 200 -15.13 -2.75 18.42
C ILE A 200 -13.92 -3.52 18.89
N ILE A 201 -12.92 -2.81 19.44
CA ILE A 201 -11.69 -3.43 19.93
C ILE A 201 -11.99 -4.39 21.09
N THR A 202 -12.91 -4.02 21.98
CA THR A 202 -13.28 -4.86 23.11
C THR A 202 -13.97 -6.14 22.67
N VAL A 203 -14.96 -6.05 21.76
CA VAL A 203 -15.67 -7.22 21.23
C VAL A 203 -14.72 -8.16 20.49
N LYS A 204 -13.82 -7.61 19.64
CA LYS A 204 -12.80 -8.40 18.95
C LYS A 204 -11.90 -9.15 19.92
N THR A 205 -11.44 -8.47 20.99
CA THR A 205 -10.56 -9.05 21.99
C THR A 205 -11.30 -10.11 22.80
N TRP A 206 -12.52 -9.84 23.18
CA TRP A 206 -13.38 -10.80 23.89
C TRP A 206 -13.63 -12.08 23.09
N ALA A 207 -13.92 -11.96 21.78
CA ALA A 207 -14.10 -13.10 20.88
C ALA A 207 -12.86 -13.99 20.74
N ARG A 208 -11.67 -13.49 21.07
CA ARG A 208 -10.38 -14.21 21.01
C ARG A 208 -9.81 -14.57 22.37
N THR A 209 -10.58 -14.44 23.47
CA THR A 209 -10.09 -14.63 24.86
C THR A 209 -9.44 -15.99 25.07
N ALA A 210 -9.99 -17.07 24.48
CA ALA A 210 -9.43 -18.41 24.58
C ALA A 210 -8.03 -18.50 23.92
N ASP A 211 -7.89 -17.94 22.72
CA ASP A 211 -6.65 -17.96 21.95
C ASP A 211 -5.54 -17.11 22.61
N LEU A 212 -5.95 -16.03 23.32
CA LEU A 212 -5.04 -15.10 24.01
C LEU A 212 -4.32 -15.70 25.24
N GLN A 213 -4.66 -16.92 25.64
CA GLN A 213 -3.90 -17.66 26.66
C GLN A 213 -2.52 -18.07 26.13
N ASP A 214 -2.39 -18.35 24.83
CA ASP A 214 -1.10 -18.55 24.19
C ASP A 214 -0.33 -17.24 24.08
N LYS A 215 0.91 -17.22 24.60
CA LYS A 215 1.76 -16.04 24.66
C LYS A 215 2.15 -15.53 23.26
N GLU A 216 2.44 -16.44 22.36
CA GLU A 216 2.90 -16.08 21.01
C GLU A 216 1.74 -15.51 20.18
N PHE A 217 0.59 -16.19 20.23
CA PHE A 217 -0.63 -15.70 19.61
C PHE A 217 -1.03 -14.32 20.15
N ARG A 218 -0.99 -14.13 21.47
CA ARG A 218 -1.30 -12.85 22.11
C ARG A 218 -0.42 -11.72 21.61
N ASN A 219 0.90 -11.93 21.52
CA ASN A 219 1.84 -10.90 21.06
C ASN A 219 1.58 -10.54 19.59
N ARG A 220 1.33 -11.52 18.72
CA ARG A 220 0.97 -11.31 17.31
C ARG A 220 -0.35 -10.55 17.20
N TYR A 221 -1.37 -10.95 17.93
CA TYR A 221 -2.67 -10.31 17.95
C TYR A 221 -2.60 -8.85 18.38
N LEU A 222 -1.89 -8.54 19.46
CA LEU A 222 -1.72 -7.18 19.96
C LEU A 222 -0.97 -6.32 18.96
N LEU A 223 0.17 -6.78 18.43
CA LEU A 223 0.94 -6.02 17.45
C LEU A 223 0.12 -5.75 16.19
N GLY A 224 -0.54 -6.75 15.62
CA GLY A 224 -1.37 -6.60 14.43
C GLY A 224 -2.55 -5.65 14.64
N THR A 225 -3.24 -5.77 15.79
CA THR A 225 -4.37 -4.90 16.10
C THR A 225 -3.94 -3.45 16.32
N LEU A 226 -2.88 -3.20 17.09
CA LEU A 226 -2.36 -1.85 17.32
C LEU A 226 -1.82 -1.21 16.04
N ALA A 227 -1.05 -1.94 15.24
CA ALA A 227 -0.54 -1.44 13.96
C ALA A 227 -1.69 -1.10 12.99
N SER A 228 -2.73 -1.92 12.94
CA SER A 228 -3.94 -1.68 12.14
C SER A 228 -4.68 -0.42 12.62
N LEU A 229 -4.86 -0.25 13.94
CA LEU A 229 -5.50 0.93 14.51
C LEU A 229 -4.71 2.22 14.24
N VAL A 230 -3.40 2.19 14.49
CA VAL A 230 -2.52 3.33 14.21
C VAL A 230 -2.58 3.73 12.74
N SER A 231 -2.53 2.75 11.82
CA SER A 231 -2.64 3.03 10.39
C SER A 231 -3.98 3.69 10.02
N ALA A 232 -5.12 3.24 10.59
CA ALA A 232 -6.43 3.84 10.37
C ALA A 232 -6.50 5.30 10.88
N VAL A 233 -5.94 5.57 12.07
CA VAL A 233 -5.87 6.92 12.63
C VAL A 233 -5.02 7.84 11.76
N LEU A 234 -3.85 7.36 11.28
CA LEU A 234 -2.99 8.15 10.39
C LEU A 234 -3.69 8.46 9.06
N VAL A 235 -4.42 7.51 8.48
CA VAL A 235 -5.22 7.75 7.25
C VAL A 235 -6.31 8.77 7.50
N PHE A 236 -7.00 8.71 8.65
CA PHE A 236 -7.99 9.73 9.03
C PHE A 236 -7.37 11.12 9.19
N MET A 237 -6.17 11.22 9.78
CA MET A 237 -5.44 12.48 9.86
C MET A 237 -5.07 13.02 8.48
N LEU A 238 -4.60 12.16 7.57
CA LEU A 238 -4.32 12.54 6.18
C LEU A 238 -5.58 13.05 5.46
N TYR A 239 -6.74 12.40 5.65
CA TYR A 239 -8.01 12.87 5.10
C TYR A 239 -8.34 14.32 5.54
N LYS A 240 -8.04 14.66 6.78
CA LYS A 240 -8.26 16.02 7.31
C LYS A 240 -7.31 17.08 6.72
N LEU A 241 -6.14 16.67 6.22
CA LEU A 241 -5.12 17.56 5.64
C LEU A 241 -5.31 17.82 4.13
N ILE A 242 -6.00 16.94 3.42
CA ILE A 242 -6.28 17.04 1.97
C ILE A 242 -7.59 17.81 1.75
#